data_0ff55ae8a7ba181fc81fd1551b3c2e15
#
_entry.id   0ff55ae8a7ba181fc81fd1551b3c2e15
#
_cell.length_a   1.000
_cell.length_b   1.000
_cell.length_c   1.000
_cell.angle_alpha   90.00
_cell.angle_beta   90.00
_cell.angle_gamma   90.00
#
_symmetry.space_group_name_H-M   'P 1'
#
loop_
_entity.id
_entity.type
_entity.pdbx_description
1 polymer ?
#
loop_
_entity_poly.entity_id
_entity_poly.type
_entity_poly.pdbx_seq_one_letter_code
_entity_poly.pdbx_strand_id
1 'polypeptide(L)'
;MPQRDALEVDVLFVGGGPASLAGAIRLQQLAKAASTELAVMVIEKGGEIGNHGFSGAVVDPKALHELFPGEEIAGGLDTPVTSDAMWFLTNGGKIKAPFVPPVLNNHGKYVASLSNLTKWLAAKAEEAGVDVFPAFPGQELLWDASTGSAQARVVGVRIGDKGVARDGSHKSNYEPGPDLTAKVVVLGEGPRGTLTKTAIARLGLDAGRDPQVYAVGIKELWKVPGRLAAGSVIHTLGAPLWNTFGGGWIYAMSDDVIDIGLVTGLDYADPTTDPHDNFQRYKLHPAIRPLLEGGEMIRYGAKAIPEGGLHAMPRFYADGLCIVGDSAGFLNGLRLKGIHLAMKSGMMAAEAIFDALQAEDTSSAKLAAYEQKFQDSWARTELHAARNFHQGFGSGIWGGLINAQLSLMTGGRGFGIKDKLAGEYGHERMKKLSELTPTQVTKRVVPDGKLTFDKVSDVFKSGTMHDESQPAHLHVSDTNICAERCTVEYGNPCQYFCPAAVYEPHFTKTGSAPAEGKLQINFANCVHCKTCDIMDPYQIITWVPPQGGEGPVYTGM
;
A
#
# COMPACT_ATOMS: atom_id res chain seq x y z
N MET A 1 -21.51 -17.53 -22.31
CA MET A 1 -21.22 -16.71 -21.14
C MET A 1 -22.51 -16.06 -20.72
N PRO A 2 -22.82 -15.89 -19.44
CA PRO A 2 -24.01 -15.14 -19.03
C PRO A 2 -23.93 -13.73 -19.62
N GLN A 3 -25.08 -13.20 -20.02
CA GLN A 3 -25.18 -11.80 -20.45
C GLN A 3 -24.89 -10.92 -19.21
N ARG A 4 -23.95 -9.97 -19.34
CA ARG A 4 -23.60 -9.02 -18.29
C ARG A 4 -24.30 -7.69 -18.57
N ASP A 5 -24.76 -7.04 -17.52
CA ASP A 5 -25.22 -5.67 -17.62
C ASP A 5 -24.02 -4.76 -17.98
N ALA A 6 -24.28 -3.73 -18.76
CA ALA A 6 -23.30 -2.73 -19.12
C ALA A 6 -23.74 -1.35 -18.62
N LEU A 7 -22.84 -0.63 -17.99
CA LEU A 7 -23.04 0.74 -17.55
C LEU A 7 -21.93 1.61 -18.14
N GLU A 8 -22.30 2.75 -18.73
CA GLU A 8 -21.37 3.68 -19.35
C GLU A 8 -21.23 4.94 -18.49
N VAL A 9 -19.97 5.38 -18.31
CA VAL A 9 -19.62 6.64 -17.63
C VAL A 9 -18.55 7.38 -18.44
N ASP A 10 -18.33 8.66 -18.14
CA ASP A 10 -17.24 9.40 -18.76
C ASP A 10 -15.89 9.01 -18.15
N VAL A 11 -15.82 8.94 -16.82
CA VAL A 11 -14.59 8.60 -16.10
C VAL A 11 -14.88 7.63 -14.96
N LEU A 12 -14.15 6.51 -14.95
CA LEU A 12 -14.23 5.48 -13.93
C LEU A 12 -12.94 5.45 -13.08
N PHE A 13 -13.07 5.74 -11.79
CA PHE A 13 -11.99 5.58 -10.82
C PHE A 13 -12.10 4.22 -10.12
N VAL A 14 -11.00 3.45 -10.12
CA VAL A 14 -10.91 2.14 -9.48
C VAL A 14 -10.12 2.23 -8.18
N GLY A 15 -10.80 2.00 -7.06
CA GLY A 15 -10.29 2.14 -5.70
C GLY A 15 -10.75 3.45 -5.06
N GLY A 16 -11.48 3.36 -3.93
CA GLY A 16 -12.04 4.48 -3.17
C GLY A 16 -11.03 5.12 -2.20
N GLY A 17 -9.76 5.21 -2.60
CA GLY A 17 -8.71 5.84 -1.80
C GLY A 17 -8.56 7.34 -2.02
N PRO A 18 -7.69 8.02 -1.25
CA PRO A 18 -7.52 9.49 -1.33
C PRO A 18 -7.16 10.01 -2.72
N ALA A 19 -6.40 9.24 -3.52
CA ALA A 19 -6.02 9.65 -4.87
C ALA A 19 -7.24 9.73 -5.80
N SER A 20 -8.04 8.66 -5.84
CA SER A 20 -9.24 8.59 -6.68
C SER A 20 -10.29 9.61 -6.26
N LEU A 21 -10.56 9.70 -4.96
CA LEU A 21 -11.56 10.64 -4.44
C LEU A 21 -11.15 12.10 -4.71
N ALA A 22 -9.89 12.46 -4.46
CA ALA A 22 -9.40 13.80 -4.79
C ALA A 22 -9.44 14.10 -6.29
N GLY A 23 -9.14 13.10 -7.13
CA GLY A 23 -9.26 13.21 -8.58
C GLY A 23 -10.71 13.39 -9.04
N ALA A 24 -11.63 12.59 -8.52
CA ALA A 24 -13.05 12.66 -8.86
C ALA A 24 -13.68 13.99 -8.45
N ILE A 25 -13.39 14.47 -7.22
CA ILE A 25 -13.82 15.80 -6.74
C ILE A 25 -13.27 16.90 -7.67
N ARG A 26 -11.96 16.87 -7.96
CA ARG A 26 -11.33 17.88 -8.81
C ARG A 26 -11.94 17.90 -10.21
N LEU A 27 -12.24 16.73 -10.77
CA LEU A 27 -12.88 16.61 -12.08
C LEU A 27 -14.28 17.24 -12.10
N GLN A 28 -15.10 16.99 -11.08
CA GLN A 28 -16.42 17.61 -10.94
C GLN A 28 -16.34 19.12 -10.68
N GLN A 29 -15.32 19.60 -9.94
CA GLN A 29 -15.08 21.04 -9.79
C GLN A 29 -14.79 21.70 -11.15
N LEU A 30 -14.00 21.07 -12.01
CA LEU A 30 -13.67 21.57 -13.35
C LEU A 30 -14.91 21.54 -14.26
N ALA A 31 -15.66 20.44 -14.25
CA ALA A 31 -16.89 20.29 -15.01
C ALA A 31 -17.91 21.38 -14.65
N LYS A 32 -18.13 21.59 -13.35
CA LYS A 32 -19.00 22.65 -12.84
C LYS A 32 -18.55 24.06 -13.27
N ALA A 33 -17.25 24.34 -13.19
CA ALA A 33 -16.69 25.62 -13.61
C ALA A 33 -16.88 25.89 -15.12
N ALA A 34 -16.84 24.82 -15.93
CA ALA A 34 -17.05 24.88 -17.38
C ALA A 34 -18.52 24.71 -17.78
N SER A 35 -19.44 24.56 -16.82
CA SER A 35 -20.88 24.26 -17.07
C SER A 35 -21.08 23.01 -17.96
N THR A 36 -20.24 21.99 -17.76
CA THR A 36 -20.29 20.70 -18.44
C THR A 36 -20.76 19.64 -17.46
N GLU A 37 -21.63 18.73 -17.90
CA GLU A 37 -22.02 17.56 -17.10
C GLU A 37 -21.10 16.39 -17.44
N LEU A 38 -20.59 15.71 -16.42
CA LEU A 38 -19.76 14.50 -16.54
C LEU A 38 -20.28 13.40 -15.62
N ALA A 39 -20.45 12.20 -16.17
CA ALA A 39 -20.71 10.99 -15.39
C ALA A 39 -19.39 10.47 -14.81
N VAL A 40 -19.17 10.67 -13.53
CA VAL A 40 -17.95 10.28 -12.81
C VAL A 40 -18.28 9.26 -11.74
N MET A 41 -17.64 8.09 -11.80
CA MET A 41 -17.87 6.99 -10.88
C MET A 41 -16.59 6.58 -10.16
N VAL A 42 -16.70 6.25 -8.87
CA VAL A 42 -15.64 5.63 -8.05
C VAL A 42 -16.14 4.27 -7.57
N ILE A 43 -15.40 3.21 -7.84
CA ILE A 43 -15.67 1.86 -7.32
C ILE A 43 -14.65 1.47 -6.24
N GLU A 44 -15.09 0.77 -5.21
CA GLU A 44 -14.27 0.25 -4.12
C GLU A 44 -14.63 -1.20 -3.82
N LYS A 45 -13.61 -2.05 -3.62
CA LYS A 45 -13.81 -3.47 -3.29
C LYS A 45 -14.29 -3.71 -1.86
N GLY A 46 -13.97 -2.80 -0.92
CA GLY A 46 -14.39 -2.87 0.48
C GLY A 46 -15.88 -2.66 0.65
N GLY A 47 -16.46 -3.20 1.72
CA GLY A 47 -17.89 -3.07 2.03
C GLY A 47 -18.34 -1.63 2.29
N GLU A 48 -17.42 -0.77 2.71
CA GLU A 48 -17.60 0.68 2.84
C GLU A 48 -16.31 1.39 2.41
N ILE A 49 -16.44 2.64 1.98
CA ILE A 49 -15.28 3.49 1.76
C ILE A 49 -14.49 3.65 3.07
N GLY A 50 -13.18 3.54 2.99
CA GLY A 50 -12.29 3.64 4.14
C GLY A 50 -12.04 2.34 4.89
N ASN A 51 -12.80 1.26 4.65
CA ASN A 51 -12.55 -0.04 5.32
C ASN A 51 -11.13 -0.56 5.08
N HIS A 52 -10.56 -0.32 3.91
CA HIS A 52 -9.17 -0.66 3.59
C HIS A 52 -8.19 0.51 3.78
N GLY A 53 -8.63 1.61 4.39
CA GLY A 53 -7.83 2.78 4.70
C GLY A 53 -6.82 2.49 5.82
N PHE A 54 -5.54 2.38 5.47
CA PHE A 54 -4.46 2.04 6.39
C PHE A 54 -3.23 2.92 6.12
N SER A 55 -2.74 3.61 7.14
CA SER A 55 -1.61 4.52 7.05
C SER A 55 -0.88 4.65 8.38
N GLY A 56 0.36 5.16 8.37
CA GLY A 56 1.10 5.58 9.56
C GLY A 56 0.59 6.89 10.19
N ALA A 57 -0.59 7.37 9.77
CA ALA A 57 -1.40 8.39 10.44
C ALA A 57 -0.86 9.85 10.51
N VAL A 58 0.27 10.24 9.96
CA VAL A 58 0.63 11.68 9.87
C VAL A 58 0.34 12.23 8.48
N VAL A 59 -0.64 13.14 8.42
CA VAL A 59 -1.14 13.76 7.19
C VAL A 59 -0.56 15.16 7.01
N ASP A 60 0.03 15.42 5.84
CA ASP A 60 0.37 16.78 5.37
C ASP A 60 -0.87 17.35 4.68
N PRO A 61 -1.47 18.46 5.17
CA PRO A 61 -2.75 18.97 4.66
C PRO A 61 -2.62 19.70 3.32
N LYS A 62 -1.43 19.82 2.76
CA LYS A 62 -1.16 20.64 1.57
C LYS A 62 -2.09 20.37 0.39
N ALA A 63 -2.31 19.09 0.06
CA ALA A 63 -3.19 18.71 -1.04
C ALA A 63 -4.67 18.95 -0.72
N LEU A 64 -5.06 18.83 0.55
CA LEU A 64 -6.41 19.15 1.01
C LEU A 64 -6.71 20.65 0.85
N HIS A 65 -5.79 21.52 1.29
CA HIS A 65 -5.94 22.97 1.11
C HIS A 65 -5.93 23.40 -0.36
N GLU A 66 -5.26 22.64 -1.23
CA GLU A 66 -5.28 22.89 -2.67
C GLU A 66 -6.61 22.46 -3.31
N LEU A 67 -7.18 21.33 -2.84
CA LEU A 67 -8.46 20.80 -3.33
C LEU A 67 -9.67 21.63 -2.83
N PHE A 68 -9.58 22.14 -1.61
CA PHE A 68 -10.63 22.93 -0.93
C PHE A 68 -10.07 24.28 -0.48
N PRO A 69 -9.78 25.21 -1.43
CA PRO A 69 -9.16 26.48 -1.09
C PRO A 69 -10.09 27.36 -0.26
N GLY A 70 -9.64 27.76 0.93
CA GLY A 70 -10.40 28.62 1.84
C GLY A 70 -11.47 27.92 2.67
N GLU A 71 -11.63 26.60 2.52
CA GLU A 71 -12.56 25.83 3.36
C GLU A 71 -11.85 25.32 4.64
N GLU A 72 -12.60 25.27 5.73
CA GLU A 72 -12.18 24.56 6.93
C GLU A 72 -12.32 23.06 6.70
N ILE A 73 -11.22 22.31 6.90
CA ILE A 73 -11.22 20.85 6.74
C ILE A 73 -11.68 20.23 8.07
N ALA A 74 -12.97 20.30 8.29
CA ALA A 74 -13.61 19.66 9.44
C ALA A 74 -13.90 18.19 9.12
N GLY A 75 -13.32 17.26 9.89
CA GLY A 75 -13.69 15.83 9.80
C GLY A 75 -12.75 14.93 9.01
N GLY A 76 -11.52 15.30 8.82
CA GLY A 76 -10.50 14.42 8.24
C GLY A 76 -9.12 14.66 8.81
N LEU A 77 -8.96 15.72 9.59
CA LEU A 77 -7.72 16.12 10.24
C LEU A 77 -7.98 16.26 11.75
N ASP A 78 -7.89 15.16 12.48
CA ASP A 78 -8.41 15.08 13.84
C ASP A 78 -7.52 15.79 14.88
N THR A 79 -6.22 15.56 14.86
CA THR A 79 -5.30 15.98 15.93
C THR A 79 -4.07 16.69 15.38
N PRO A 80 -3.91 18.01 15.60
CA PRO A 80 -2.68 18.72 15.23
C PRO A 80 -1.45 18.12 15.90
N VAL A 81 -0.32 18.06 15.19
CA VAL A 81 0.95 17.63 15.78
C VAL A 81 1.43 18.68 16.78
N THR A 82 1.56 18.27 18.03
CA THR A 82 1.99 19.13 19.17
C THR A 82 3.44 18.94 19.56
N SER A 83 3.99 17.74 19.34
CA SER A 83 5.39 17.45 19.56
C SER A 83 5.93 16.45 18.54
N ASP A 84 7.24 16.54 18.25
CA ASP A 84 7.92 15.70 17.26
C ASP A 84 9.26 15.23 17.84
N ALA A 85 9.55 13.93 17.73
CA ALA A 85 10.77 13.35 18.26
C ALA A 85 11.30 12.22 17.37
N MET A 86 12.61 12.01 17.39
CA MET A 86 13.28 10.89 16.74
C MET A 86 14.14 10.14 17.76
N TRP A 87 13.95 8.82 17.84
CA TRP A 87 14.71 7.96 18.73
C TRP A 87 15.52 6.94 17.93
N PHE A 88 16.77 6.76 18.32
CA PHE A 88 17.56 5.62 17.88
C PHE A 88 17.51 4.55 18.97
N LEU A 89 16.93 3.39 18.65
CA LEU A 89 16.78 2.28 19.58
C LEU A 89 18.04 1.40 19.54
N THR A 90 18.67 1.21 20.68
CA THR A 90 19.72 0.21 20.90
C THR A 90 19.07 -1.07 21.44
N ASN A 91 19.83 -2.14 21.66
CA ASN A 91 19.24 -3.37 22.22
C ASN A 91 18.65 -3.20 23.64
N GLY A 92 19.08 -2.23 24.41
CA GLY A 92 18.67 -2.06 25.80
C GLY A 92 18.12 -0.68 26.18
N GLY A 93 18.03 0.25 25.22
CA GLY A 93 17.58 1.61 25.52
C GLY A 93 17.40 2.47 24.28
N LYS A 94 17.24 3.77 24.48
CA LYS A 94 17.07 4.73 23.38
C LYS A 94 18.01 5.92 23.50
N ILE A 95 18.45 6.42 22.36
CA ILE A 95 19.14 7.69 22.20
C ILE A 95 18.15 8.63 21.52
N LYS A 96 17.80 9.72 22.18
CA LYS A 96 16.96 10.77 21.58
C LYS A 96 17.83 11.64 20.68
N ALA A 97 17.41 11.84 19.42
CA ALA A 97 18.04 12.84 18.57
C ALA A 97 17.87 14.25 19.18
N PRO A 98 18.90 15.10 19.14
CA PRO A 98 18.81 16.46 19.70
C PRO A 98 17.81 17.34 18.93
N PHE A 99 17.50 17.00 17.69
CA PHE A 99 16.50 17.66 16.86
C PHE A 99 15.95 16.65 15.83
N VAL A 100 14.74 16.92 15.33
CA VAL A 100 14.18 16.19 14.18
C VAL A 100 14.67 16.87 12.90
N PRO A 101 15.27 16.13 11.95
CA PRO A 101 15.70 16.70 10.68
C PRO A 101 14.54 17.45 10.00
N PRO A 102 14.78 18.63 9.37
CA PRO A 102 13.70 19.45 8.80
C PRO A 102 12.81 18.69 7.82
N VAL A 103 13.36 17.74 7.06
CA VAL A 103 12.62 16.89 6.10
C VAL A 103 11.60 15.98 6.78
N LEU A 104 11.85 15.57 8.03
CA LEU A 104 10.99 14.72 8.86
C LEU A 104 10.08 15.51 9.82
N ASN A 105 10.24 16.83 9.88
CA ASN A 105 9.47 17.67 10.79
C ASN A 105 7.97 17.60 10.49
N ASN A 106 7.18 17.44 11.53
CA ASN A 106 5.73 17.26 11.45
C ASN A 106 4.90 18.46 11.99
N HIS A 107 5.53 19.54 12.43
CA HIS A 107 4.79 20.75 12.82
C HIS A 107 3.93 21.26 11.64
N GLY A 108 2.69 21.66 11.95
CA GLY A 108 1.71 22.06 10.94
C GLY A 108 1.06 20.90 10.18
N LYS A 109 1.28 19.65 10.63
CA LYS A 109 0.63 18.45 10.14
C LYS A 109 -0.31 17.88 11.20
N TYR A 110 -1.01 16.80 10.85
CA TYR A 110 -2.05 16.22 11.69
C TYR A 110 -1.81 14.72 11.87
N VAL A 111 -2.01 14.23 13.08
CA VAL A 111 -2.22 12.81 13.33
C VAL A 111 -3.70 12.54 13.05
N ALA A 112 -3.99 11.68 12.09
CA ALA A 112 -5.34 11.43 11.62
C ALA A 112 -5.52 9.98 11.16
N SER A 113 -6.76 9.48 11.22
CA SER A 113 -7.13 8.19 10.65
C SER A 113 -7.31 8.32 9.12
N LEU A 114 -6.58 7.50 8.35
CA LEU A 114 -6.79 7.44 6.90
C LEU A 114 -8.18 6.91 6.55
N SER A 115 -8.70 5.96 7.33
CA SER A 115 -10.06 5.45 7.16
C SER A 115 -11.10 6.58 7.29
N ASN A 116 -10.98 7.41 8.33
CA ASN A 116 -11.91 8.54 8.55
C ASN A 116 -11.74 9.63 7.48
N LEU A 117 -10.50 9.99 7.15
CA LEU A 117 -10.22 10.96 6.07
C LEU A 117 -10.82 10.49 4.74
N THR A 118 -10.70 9.20 4.43
CA THR A 118 -11.23 8.65 3.18
C THR A 118 -12.77 8.66 3.16
N LYS A 119 -13.43 8.36 4.29
CA LYS A 119 -14.90 8.49 4.43
C LYS A 119 -15.36 9.92 4.25
N TRP A 120 -14.65 10.88 4.85
CA TRP A 120 -14.94 12.30 4.68
C TRP A 120 -14.78 12.75 3.22
N LEU A 121 -13.70 12.33 2.55
CA LEU A 121 -13.49 12.62 1.12
C LEU A 121 -14.58 11.98 0.24
N ALA A 122 -15.07 10.79 0.58
CA ALA A 122 -16.15 10.15 -0.18
C ALA A 122 -17.46 10.96 -0.07
N ALA A 123 -17.82 11.41 1.14
CA ALA A 123 -18.98 12.30 1.30
C ALA A 123 -18.82 13.59 0.48
N LYS A 124 -17.61 14.18 0.44
CA LYS A 124 -17.32 15.36 -0.41
C LYS A 124 -17.40 15.04 -1.91
N ALA A 125 -17.05 13.84 -2.32
CA ALA A 125 -17.18 13.42 -3.72
C ALA A 125 -18.67 13.27 -4.10
N GLU A 126 -19.49 12.65 -3.25
CA GLU A 126 -20.94 12.54 -3.45
C GLU A 126 -21.61 13.93 -3.48
N GLU A 127 -21.25 14.84 -2.57
CA GLU A 127 -21.69 16.25 -2.59
C GLU A 127 -21.33 16.96 -3.90
N ALA A 128 -20.21 16.59 -4.53
CA ALA A 128 -19.76 17.13 -5.80
C ALA A 128 -20.45 16.48 -7.02
N GLY A 129 -21.28 15.45 -6.84
CA GLY A 129 -21.97 14.73 -7.91
C GLY A 129 -21.19 13.54 -8.47
N VAL A 130 -20.34 12.92 -7.66
CA VAL A 130 -19.65 11.65 -8.01
C VAL A 130 -20.46 10.47 -7.52
N ASP A 131 -20.67 9.47 -8.36
CA ASP A 131 -21.26 8.20 -7.97
C ASP A 131 -20.21 7.32 -7.27
N VAL A 132 -20.44 6.95 -6.00
CA VAL A 132 -19.49 6.15 -5.20
C VAL A 132 -20.11 4.80 -4.88
N PHE A 133 -19.49 3.72 -5.39
CA PHE A 133 -19.96 2.34 -5.23
C PHE A 133 -19.00 1.49 -4.41
N PRO A 134 -19.24 1.28 -3.10
CA PRO A 134 -18.54 0.26 -2.31
C PRO A 134 -19.01 -1.15 -2.69
N ALA A 135 -18.22 -2.16 -2.32
CA ALA A 135 -18.44 -3.58 -2.63
C ALA A 135 -18.43 -3.93 -4.14
N PHE A 136 -17.77 -3.09 -4.97
CA PHE A 136 -17.58 -3.29 -6.40
C PHE A 136 -16.10 -3.53 -6.72
N PRO A 137 -15.60 -4.80 -6.70
CA PRO A 137 -14.20 -5.11 -6.98
C PRO A 137 -13.95 -5.09 -8.49
N GLY A 138 -13.08 -4.21 -8.97
CA GLY A 138 -12.58 -4.27 -10.34
C GLY A 138 -11.73 -5.53 -10.53
N GLN A 139 -12.18 -6.44 -11.41
CA GLN A 139 -11.58 -7.76 -11.61
C GLN A 139 -10.72 -7.86 -12.87
N GLU A 140 -11.17 -7.23 -13.96
CA GLU A 140 -10.53 -7.31 -15.26
C GLU A 140 -10.62 -5.98 -16.00
N LEU A 141 -9.56 -5.60 -16.72
CA LEU A 141 -9.58 -4.45 -17.63
C LEU A 141 -10.25 -4.86 -18.95
N LEU A 142 -11.17 -4.04 -19.43
CA LEU A 142 -11.78 -4.17 -20.73
C LEU A 142 -10.93 -3.42 -21.76
N TRP A 143 -10.62 -4.09 -22.85
CA TRP A 143 -9.74 -3.60 -23.90
C TRP A 143 -10.50 -3.46 -25.23
N ASP A 144 -10.21 -2.41 -25.97
CA ASP A 144 -10.72 -2.28 -27.34
C ASP A 144 -10.05 -3.33 -28.25
N ALA A 145 -10.86 -4.26 -28.73
CA ALA A 145 -10.41 -5.34 -29.60
C ALA A 145 -10.00 -4.88 -31.01
N SER A 146 -10.43 -3.68 -31.43
CA SER A 146 -10.18 -3.14 -32.79
C SER A 146 -8.76 -2.62 -32.98
N THR A 147 -8.03 -2.31 -31.89
CA THR A 147 -6.75 -1.58 -31.95
C THR A 147 -5.51 -2.47 -32.04
N GLY A 148 -5.64 -3.79 -32.00
CA GLY A 148 -4.48 -4.72 -32.01
C GLY A 148 -3.63 -4.66 -30.71
N SER A 149 -2.74 -5.64 -30.52
CA SER A 149 -2.00 -5.80 -29.24
C SER A 149 -0.98 -4.69 -28.94
N ALA A 150 -0.48 -4.00 -29.95
CA ALA A 150 0.54 -2.94 -29.79
C ALA A 150 -0.03 -1.57 -29.43
N GLN A 151 -1.34 -1.36 -29.58
CA GLN A 151 -2.06 -0.10 -29.29
C GLN A 151 -3.32 -0.38 -28.50
N ALA A 152 -3.25 -1.31 -27.53
CA ALA A 152 -4.41 -1.70 -26.73
C ALA A 152 -4.91 -0.51 -25.89
N ARG A 153 -6.15 -0.07 -26.20
CA ARG A 153 -6.85 0.97 -25.45
C ARG A 153 -7.66 0.33 -24.31
N VAL A 154 -7.60 0.92 -23.14
CA VAL A 154 -8.51 0.57 -22.04
C VAL A 154 -9.83 1.28 -22.27
N VAL A 155 -10.94 0.52 -22.21
CA VAL A 155 -12.30 1.03 -22.43
C VAL A 155 -13.25 0.77 -21.27
N GLY A 156 -12.76 0.18 -20.17
CA GLY A 156 -13.58 -0.08 -18.99
C GLY A 156 -12.98 -1.10 -18.04
N VAL A 157 -13.82 -1.53 -17.10
CA VAL A 157 -13.48 -2.53 -16.07
C VAL A 157 -14.68 -3.47 -15.89
N ARG A 158 -14.40 -4.78 -15.84
CA ARG A 158 -15.36 -5.79 -15.41
C ARG A 158 -15.33 -5.92 -13.90
N ILE A 159 -16.50 -5.93 -13.30
CA ILE A 159 -16.69 -6.19 -11.88
C ILE A 159 -16.69 -7.70 -11.62
N GLY A 160 -16.17 -8.11 -10.48
CA GLY A 160 -16.15 -9.51 -10.06
C GLY A 160 -17.55 -10.08 -9.83
N ASP A 161 -17.74 -11.34 -10.21
CA ASP A 161 -19.00 -12.06 -9.99
C ASP A 161 -19.24 -12.30 -8.49
N LYS A 162 -20.52 -12.36 -8.09
CA LYS A 162 -20.96 -12.75 -6.76
C LYS A 162 -21.56 -14.15 -6.78
N GLY A 163 -21.53 -14.83 -5.62
CA GLY A 163 -22.13 -16.13 -5.47
C GLY A 163 -21.46 -17.26 -6.28
N VAL A 164 -20.14 -17.19 -6.46
CA VAL A 164 -19.33 -18.28 -7.02
C VAL A 164 -18.87 -19.19 -5.89
N ALA A 165 -19.07 -20.50 -6.04
CA ALA A 165 -18.61 -21.51 -5.08
C ALA A 165 -17.11 -21.77 -5.22
N ARG A 166 -16.50 -22.45 -4.21
CA ARG A 166 -15.06 -22.74 -4.17
C ARG A 166 -14.53 -23.56 -5.35
N ASP A 167 -15.39 -24.38 -5.95
CA ASP A 167 -15.08 -25.19 -7.14
C ASP A 167 -15.36 -24.47 -8.46
N GLY A 168 -15.77 -23.18 -8.41
CA GLY A 168 -16.11 -22.36 -9.56
C GLY A 168 -17.58 -22.53 -10.03
N SER A 169 -18.38 -23.37 -9.38
CA SER A 169 -19.80 -23.50 -9.70
C SER A 169 -20.62 -22.30 -9.20
N HIS A 170 -21.79 -22.07 -9.80
CA HIS A 170 -22.68 -20.98 -9.39
C HIS A 170 -23.56 -21.41 -8.23
N LYS A 171 -23.58 -20.61 -7.15
CA LYS A 171 -24.51 -20.75 -6.04
C LYS A 171 -25.90 -20.24 -6.43
N SER A 172 -26.92 -20.47 -5.57
CA SER A 172 -28.28 -19.99 -5.81
C SER A 172 -28.40 -18.45 -5.86
N ASN A 173 -27.44 -17.74 -5.28
CA ASN A 173 -27.34 -16.28 -5.27
C ASN A 173 -26.29 -15.77 -6.28
N TYR A 174 -25.97 -16.53 -7.32
CA TYR A 174 -25.03 -16.09 -8.34
C TYR A 174 -25.55 -14.87 -9.09
N GLU A 175 -24.70 -13.88 -9.19
CA GLU A 175 -24.93 -12.63 -9.91
C GLU A 175 -23.67 -12.28 -10.71
N PRO A 176 -23.74 -12.20 -12.04
CA PRO A 176 -22.60 -11.77 -12.84
C PRO A 176 -22.32 -10.30 -12.61
N GLY A 177 -21.05 -9.95 -12.35
CA GLY A 177 -20.65 -8.56 -12.23
C GLY A 177 -20.84 -7.80 -13.55
N PRO A 178 -21.26 -6.53 -13.51
CA PRO A 178 -21.43 -5.72 -14.71
C PRO A 178 -20.09 -5.36 -15.37
N ASP A 179 -20.16 -5.02 -16.65
CA ASP A 179 -19.09 -4.36 -17.39
C ASP A 179 -19.28 -2.84 -17.30
N LEU A 180 -18.34 -2.13 -16.67
CA LEU A 180 -18.35 -0.66 -16.60
C LEU A 180 -17.47 -0.12 -17.71
N THR A 181 -18.08 0.54 -18.71
CA THR A 181 -17.35 1.18 -19.81
C THR A 181 -17.10 2.64 -19.53
N ALA A 182 -15.93 3.16 -19.92
CA ALA A 182 -15.55 4.53 -19.67
C ALA A 182 -14.65 5.09 -20.78
N LYS A 183 -14.73 6.40 -21.02
CA LYS A 183 -13.79 7.10 -21.92
C LYS A 183 -12.38 7.08 -21.34
N VAL A 184 -12.25 7.20 -20.00
CA VAL A 184 -10.98 7.08 -19.26
C VAL A 184 -11.19 6.29 -17.97
N VAL A 185 -10.34 5.29 -17.75
CA VAL A 185 -10.22 4.55 -16.50
C VAL A 185 -9.04 5.09 -15.68
N VAL A 186 -9.25 5.35 -14.39
CA VAL A 186 -8.21 5.81 -13.47
C VAL A 186 -7.95 4.74 -12.41
N LEU A 187 -6.75 4.14 -12.40
CA LEU A 187 -6.37 3.10 -11.46
C LEU A 187 -5.74 3.71 -10.20
N GLY A 188 -6.49 3.69 -9.10
CA GLY A 188 -6.06 4.13 -7.77
C GLY A 188 -6.19 3.00 -6.73
N GLU A 189 -5.78 1.76 -7.10
CA GLU A 189 -5.93 0.53 -6.30
C GLU A 189 -4.96 0.45 -5.09
N GLY A 190 -4.15 1.49 -4.88
CA GLY A 190 -3.09 1.48 -3.86
C GLY A 190 -1.87 0.63 -4.26
N PRO A 191 -1.01 0.24 -3.30
CA PRO A 191 0.21 -0.48 -3.61
C PRO A 191 -0.08 -1.84 -4.25
N ARG A 192 0.69 -2.19 -5.29
CA ARG A 192 0.59 -3.46 -6.00
C ARG A 192 -0.85 -3.78 -6.48
N GLY A 193 -1.50 -2.82 -7.13
CA GLY A 193 -2.84 -2.98 -7.71
C GLY A 193 -2.92 -4.11 -8.72
N THR A 194 -4.01 -4.88 -8.72
CA THR A 194 -4.17 -6.05 -9.61
C THR A 194 -4.35 -5.64 -11.06
N LEU A 195 -5.25 -4.70 -11.33
CA LEU A 195 -5.46 -4.17 -12.68
C LEU A 195 -4.25 -3.32 -13.11
N THR A 196 -3.65 -2.60 -12.18
CA THR A 196 -2.43 -1.81 -12.41
C THR A 196 -1.27 -2.70 -12.87
N LYS A 197 -1.00 -3.84 -12.21
CA LYS A 197 0.02 -4.80 -12.66
C LYS A 197 -0.23 -5.29 -14.07
N THR A 198 -1.48 -5.63 -14.36
CA THR A 198 -1.90 -6.09 -15.70
C THR A 198 -1.69 -5.01 -16.75
N ALA A 199 -2.06 -3.75 -16.47
CA ALA A 199 -1.85 -2.63 -17.37
C ALA A 199 -0.37 -2.35 -17.61
N ILE A 200 0.43 -2.29 -16.54
CA ILE A 200 1.89 -2.06 -16.62
C ILE A 200 2.55 -3.12 -17.51
N ALA A 201 2.29 -4.40 -17.23
CA ALA A 201 2.89 -5.51 -17.96
C ALA A 201 2.44 -5.54 -19.44
N ARG A 202 1.13 -5.37 -19.71
CA ARG A 202 0.60 -5.46 -21.07
C ARG A 202 1.02 -4.29 -21.96
N LEU A 203 1.14 -3.08 -21.37
CA LEU A 203 1.47 -1.86 -22.11
C LEU A 203 2.96 -1.46 -21.99
N GLY A 204 3.78 -2.24 -21.26
CA GLY A 204 5.20 -1.95 -21.06
C GLY A 204 5.44 -0.59 -20.38
N LEU A 205 4.61 -0.22 -19.39
CA LEU A 205 4.66 1.11 -18.78
C LEU A 205 5.89 1.32 -17.88
N ASP A 206 6.55 0.26 -17.47
CA ASP A 206 7.77 0.25 -16.65
C ASP A 206 9.06 0.13 -17.48
N ALA A 207 8.97 0.13 -18.81
CA ALA A 207 10.14 0.02 -19.68
C ALA A 207 11.17 1.13 -19.39
N GLY A 208 12.41 0.74 -19.07
CA GLY A 208 13.51 1.64 -18.70
C GLY A 208 13.39 2.26 -17.30
N ARG A 209 12.45 1.81 -16.47
CA ARG A 209 12.33 2.19 -15.07
C ARG A 209 13.09 1.21 -14.17
N ASP A 210 13.40 1.65 -12.95
CA ASP A 210 13.90 0.74 -11.92
C ASP A 210 12.76 -0.16 -11.42
N PRO A 211 13.07 -1.36 -10.92
CA PRO A 211 12.10 -2.17 -10.21
C PRO A 211 11.46 -1.43 -9.04
N GLN A 212 10.14 -1.61 -8.85
CA GLN A 212 9.49 -1.11 -7.65
C GLN A 212 9.90 -1.96 -6.45
N VAL A 213 10.38 -1.29 -5.41
CA VAL A 213 10.68 -1.89 -4.12
C VAL A 213 9.57 -1.58 -3.15
N TYR A 214 9.28 -2.50 -2.25
CA TYR A 214 8.21 -2.34 -1.27
C TYR A 214 8.73 -2.52 0.16
N ALA A 215 7.98 -1.98 1.10
CA ALA A 215 8.04 -2.34 2.50
C ALA A 215 6.67 -2.84 2.96
N VAL A 216 6.58 -3.48 4.13
CA VAL A 216 5.32 -3.75 4.82
C VAL A 216 5.28 -2.97 6.12
N GLY A 217 4.23 -2.18 6.29
CA GLY A 217 3.88 -1.55 7.55
C GLY A 217 2.92 -2.45 8.32
N ILE A 218 3.26 -2.78 9.56
CA ILE A 218 2.37 -3.43 10.52
C ILE A 218 2.09 -2.44 11.63
N LYS A 219 0.82 -2.28 12.00
CA LYS A 219 0.46 -1.38 13.09
C LYS A 219 -0.67 -1.92 13.97
N GLU A 220 -0.70 -1.39 15.17
CA GLU A 220 -1.77 -1.58 16.13
C GLU A 220 -2.24 -0.24 16.69
N LEU A 221 -3.52 -0.16 17.02
CA LEU A 221 -4.06 0.91 17.87
C LEU A 221 -4.21 0.39 19.29
N TRP A 222 -3.72 1.17 20.26
CA TRP A 222 -3.75 0.83 21.67
C TRP A 222 -4.51 1.89 22.47
N LYS A 223 -5.45 1.45 23.28
CA LYS A 223 -6.09 2.29 24.30
C LYS A 223 -5.21 2.32 25.54
N VAL A 224 -4.59 3.46 25.79
CA VAL A 224 -3.58 3.68 26.85
C VAL A 224 -3.72 5.09 27.44
N PRO A 225 -4.77 5.35 28.24
CA PRO A 225 -5.06 6.70 28.75
C PRO A 225 -3.87 7.37 29.43
N GLY A 226 -3.60 8.64 29.05
CA GLY A 226 -2.61 9.49 29.69
C GLY A 226 -1.15 9.11 29.48
N ARG A 227 -0.82 8.23 28.52
CA ARG A 227 0.57 7.80 28.24
C ARG A 227 1.35 8.82 27.41
N LEU A 228 0.71 9.41 26.44
CA LEU A 228 1.24 10.47 25.57
C LEU A 228 0.17 11.53 25.38
N ALA A 229 0.58 12.79 25.29
CA ALA A 229 -0.34 13.87 24.93
C ALA A 229 -0.75 13.75 23.47
N ALA A 230 -2.01 14.07 23.16
CA ALA A 230 -2.54 14.10 21.80
C ALA A 230 -1.62 14.91 20.85
N GLY A 231 -1.41 14.40 19.63
CA GLY A 231 -0.53 15.01 18.65
C GLY A 231 0.97 14.77 18.87
N SER A 232 1.37 13.95 19.86
CA SER A 232 2.75 13.52 19.98
C SER A 232 3.14 12.58 18.86
N VAL A 233 4.26 12.87 18.17
CA VAL A 233 4.83 12.09 17.07
C VAL A 233 6.23 11.63 17.44
N ILE A 234 6.49 10.33 17.39
CA ILE A 234 7.80 9.75 17.65
C ILE A 234 8.14 8.78 16.51
N HIS A 235 9.24 9.05 15.82
CA HIS A 235 9.84 8.10 14.88
C HIS A 235 10.99 7.35 15.53
N THR A 236 11.18 6.09 15.17
CA THR A 236 12.27 5.27 15.71
C THR A 236 13.04 4.58 14.59
N LEU A 237 14.37 4.44 14.79
CA LEU A 237 15.27 3.66 13.96
C LEU A 237 16.10 2.72 14.83
N GLY A 238 16.69 1.66 14.25
CA GLY A 238 17.55 0.71 14.96
C GLY A 238 16.80 -0.56 15.36
N ALA A 239 16.97 -1.02 16.60
CA ALA A 239 16.37 -2.27 17.07
C ALA A 239 14.84 -2.32 16.83
N PRO A 240 14.30 -3.47 16.39
CA PRO A 240 14.96 -4.75 16.09
C PRO A 240 15.54 -4.88 14.67
N LEU A 241 15.46 -3.84 13.83
CA LEU A 241 15.79 -3.86 12.41
C LEU A 241 17.24 -3.45 12.15
N TRP A 242 18.22 -4.32 12.48
CA TRP A 242 19.64 -4.01 12.27
C TRP A 242 20.12 -4.25 10.83
N ASN A 243 19.58 -5.26 10.17
CA ASN A 243 20.03 -5.73 8.85
C ASN A 243 18.97 -5.58 7.76
N THR A 244 17.86 -4.90 8.07
CA THR A 244 16.73 -4.72 7.16
C THR A 244 16.34 -3.25 7.17
N PHE A 245 16.02 -2.70 6.00
CA PHE A 245 15.45 -1.35 5.90
C PHE A 245 14.16 -1.26 6.73
N GLY A 246 13.96 -0.14 7.39
CA GLY A 246 12.72 0.12 8.11
C GLY A 246 12.90 1.02 9.31
N GLY A 247 11.84 1.11 10.09
CA GLY A 247 11.74 1.91 11.30
C GLY A 247 10.36 1.88 11.89
N GLY A 248 10.22 2.36 13.11
CA GLY A 248 8.93 2.38 13.81
C GLY A 248 8.40 3.79 14.00
N TRP A 249 7.15 3.84 14.38
CA TRP A 249 6.47 5.08 14.79
C TRP A 249 5.58 4.85 16.01
N ILE A 250 5.33 5.92 16.73
CA ILE A 250 4.42 5.97 17.88
C ILE A 250 3.75 7.34 17.82
N TYR A 251 2.46 7.36 17.54
CA TYR A 251 1.69 8.59 17.39
C TYR A 251 0.51 8.60 18.36
N ALA A 252 0.34 9.67 19.11
CA ALA A 252 -0.83 9.85 19.95
C ALA A 252 -1.97 10.46 19.13
N MET A 253 -2.95 9.62 18.77
CA MET A 253 -4.15 10.04 18.04
C MET A 253 -5.09 10.87 18.93
N SER A 254 -5.09 10.58 20.23
CA SER A 254 -5.76 11.31 21.30
C SER A 254 -4.98 11.12 22.59
N ASP A 255 -5.44 11.69 23.69
CA ASP A 255 -4.85 11.45 25.02
C ASP A 255 -5.04 10.00 25.50
N ASP A 256 -5.91 9.24 24.85
CA ASP A 256 -6.25 7.86 25.21
C ASP A 256 -5.77 6.80 24.22
N VAL A 257 -5.43 7.19 22.97
CA VAL A 257 -5.15 6.23 21.88
C VAL A 257 -3.79 6.50 21.25
N ILE A 258 -2.97 5.45 21.23
CA ILE A 258 -1.67 5.42 20.53
C ILE A 258 -1.79 4.53 19.28
N ASP A 259 -1.33 5.07 18.16
CA ASP A 259 -1.01 4.35 16.92
C ASP A 259 0.47 3.97 16.97
N ILE A 260 0.77 2.67 16.98
CA ILE A 260 2.14 2.16 16.98
C ILE A 260 2.35 1.21 15.82
N GLY A 261 3.47 1.33 15.13
CA GLY A 261 3.79 0.42 14.04
C GLY A 261 5.27 0.31 13.72
N LEU A 262 5.56 -0.66 12.86
CA LEU A 262 6.90 -0.94 12.36
C LEU A 262 6.83 -1.18 10.85
N VAL A 263 7.64 -0.45 10.09
CA VAL A 263 7.89 -0.71 8.67
C VAL A 263 9.08 -1.65 8.55
N THR A 264 8.91 -2.72 7.78
CA THR A 264 9.99 -3.65 7.41
C THR A 264 10.12 -3.65 5.89
N GLY A 265 11.30 -3.32 5.37
CA GLY A 265 11.59 -3.40 3.93
C GLY A 265 11.40 -4.82 3.43
N LEU A 266 10.80 -4.96 2.25
CA LEU A 266 10.59 -6.24 1.57
C LEU A 266 11.71 -6.51 0.56
N ASP A 267 12.95 -6.27 0.99
CA ASP A 267 14.18 -6.46 0.23
C ASP A 267 15.28 -7.10 1.10
N TYR A 268 14.86 -7.81 2.13
CA TYR A 268 15.77 -8.53 3.03
C TYR A 268 16.31 -9.82 2.40
N ALA A 269 17.53 -10.18 2.80
CA ALA A 269 18.21 -11.37 2.28
C ALA A 269 17.81 -12.69 3.00
N ASP A 270 17.40 -12.64 4.25
CA ASP A 270 17.08 -13.84 5.04
C ASP A 270 15.61 -14.26 4.83
N PRO A 271 15.35 -15.43 4.20
CA PRO A 271 13.99 -15.92 3.94
C PRO A 271 13.20 -16.23 5.22
N THR A 272 13.85 -16.34 6.37
CA THR A 272 13.19 -16.56 7.66
C THR A 272 12.79 -15.27 8.36
N THR A 273 13.03 -14.10 7.75
CA THR A 273 12.59 -12.81 8.28
C THR A 273 11.06 -12.78 8.40
N ASP A 274 10.60 -12.43 9.60
CA ASP A 274 9.18 -12.35 9.92
C ASP A 274 8.85 -10.93 10.39
N PRO A 275 8.19 -10.12 9.55
CA PRO A 275 7.81 -8.76 9.90
C PRO A 275 6.90 -8.66 11.13
N HIS A 276 6.03 -9.66 11.33
CA HIS A 276 5.17 -9.71 12.51
C HIS A 276 5.98 -9.95 13.79
N ASP A 277 6.90 -10.93 13.80
CA ASP A 277 7.78 -11.18 14.95
C ASP A 277 8.68 -9.97 15.25
N ASN A 278 9.18 -9.27 14.22
CA ASN A 278 9.92 -8.02 14.40
C ASN A 278 9.05 -6.94 15.09
N PHE A 279 7.78 -6.85 14.72
CA PHE A 279 6.86 -5.91 15.37
C PHE A 279 6.57 -6.31 16.84
N GLN A 280 6.41 -7.60 17.14
CA GLN A 280 6.27 -8.07 18.53
C GLN A 280 7.53 -7.75 19.35
N ARG A 281 8.75 -7.93 18.78
CA ARG A 281 10.02 -7.52 19.43
C ARG A 281 10.09 -6.03 19.67
N TYR A 282 9.62 -5.23 18.71
CA TYR A 282 9.58 -3.78 18.84
C TYR A 282 8.74 -3.35 20.04
N LYS A 283 7.58 -3.97 20.26
CA LYS A 283 6.73 -3.69 21.44
C LYS A 283 7.40 -4.07 22.76
N LEU A 284 8.20 -5.13 22.78
CA LEU A 284 8.95 -5.57 23.96
C LEU A 284 10.17 -4.71 24.29
N HIS A 285 10.56 -3.81 23.39
CA HIS A 285 11.73 -2.96 23.60
C HIS A 285 11.57 -2.08 24.88
N PRO A 286 12.61 -1.95 25.77
CA PRO A 286 12.51 -1.23 27.04
C PRO A 286 12.04 0.23 26.92
N ALA A 287 12.27 0.89 25.79
CA ALA A 287 11.81 2.26 25.56
C ALA A 287 10.35 2.34 25.07
N ILE A 288 9.78 1.24 24.58
CA ILE A 288 8.45 1.17 23.96
C ILE A 288 7.44 0.54 24.91
N ARG A 289 7.80 -0.59 25.52
CA ARG A 289 6.96 -1.38 26.43
C ARG A 289 6.20 -0.53 27.46
N PRO A 290 6.81 0.45 28.16
CA PRO A 290 6.11 1.26 29.16
C PRO A 290 4.98 2.14 28.59
N LEU A 291 4.98 2.41 27.29
CA LEU A 291 3.92 3.17 26.62
C LEU A 291 2.65 2.35 26.39
N LEU A 292 2.78 1.03 26.33
CA LEU A 292 1.69 0.12 26.00
C LEU A 292 1.25 -0.75 27.19
N GLU A 293 2.15 -0.98 28.16
CA GLU A 293 1.90 -1.91 29.26
C GLU A 293 0.68 -1.51 30.10
N GLY A 294 -0.24 -2.46 30.27
CA GLY A 294 -1.53 -2.25 30.93
C GLY A 294 -2.61 -1.63 30.06
N GLY A 295 -2.33 -1.36 28.78
CA GLY A 295 -3.29 -0.92 27.77
C GLY A 295 -4.04 -2.08 27.11
N GLU A 296 -4.94 -1.73 26.22
CA GLU A 296 -5.72 -2.67 25.40
C GLU A 296 -5.43 -2.45 23.91
N MET A 297 -5.04 -3.50 23.20
CA MET A 297 -4.92 -3.47 21.75
C MET A 297 -6.32 -3.57 21.13
N ILE A 298 -6.73 -2.53 20.39
CA ILE A 298 -8.09 -2.39 19.85
C ILE A 298 -8.20 -2.67 18.35
N ARG A 299 -7.11 -2.48 17.60
CA ARG A 299 -7.04 -2.74 16.15
C ARG A 299 -5.66 -3.23 15.75
N TYR A 300 -5.62 -4.02 14.69
CA TYR A 300 -4.41 -4.51 14.03
C TYR A 300 -4.54 -4.40 12.52
N GLY A 301 -3.44 -4.18 11.82
CA GLY A 301 -3.43 -4.21 10.37
C GLY A 301 -2.03 -4.27 9.77
N ALA A 302 -2.00 -4.59 8.47
CA ALA A 302 -0.78 -4.63 7.69
C ALA A 302 -1.04 -4.17 6.25
N LYS A 303 -0.08 -3.46 5.63
CA LYS A 303 -0.17 -2.99 4.26
C LYS A 303 1.21 -2.84 3.64
N ALA A 304 1.34 -3.21 2.35
CA ALA A 304 2.53 -2.88 1.58
C ALA A 304 2.61 -1.38 1.30
N ILE A 305 3.84 -0.88 1.13
CA ILE A 305 4.17 0.52 0.90
C ILE A 305 5.17 0.55 -0.27
N PRO A 306 4.94 1.34 -1.36
CA PRO A 306 5.90 1.45 -2.46
C PRO A 306 7.06 2.36 -2.08
N GLU A 307 8.29 1.85 -2.08
CA GLU A 307 9.50 2.55 -1.62
C GLU A 307 10.53 2.83 -2.74
N GLY A 308 10.26 2.39 -3.98
CA GLY A 308 11.21 2.51 -5.09
C GLY A 308 11.51 3.95 -5.52
N GLY A 309 10.66 4.91 -5.13
CA GLY A 309 10.84 6.33 -5.40
C GLY A 309 10.67 6.71 -6.87
N LEU A 310 11.13 7.90 -7.22
CA LEU A 310 10.89 8.52 -8.53
C LEU A 310 11.32 7.66 -9.72
N HIS A 311 12.45 6.95 -9.62
CA HIS A 311 13.00 6.16 -10.73
C HIS A 311 12.26 4.85 -10.99
N ALA A 312 11.46 4.39 -10.03
CA ALA A 312 10.62 3.20 -10.12
C ALA A 312 9.16 3.50 -10.53
N MET A 313 8.79 4.77 -10.69
CA MET A 313 7.46 5.14 -11.15
C MET A 313 7.27 4.70 -12.61
N PRO A 314 6.21 3.95 -12.94
CA PRO A 314 5.88 3.61 -14.32
C PRO A 314 5.46 4.88 -15.09
N ARG A 315 5.34 4.80 -16.39
CA ARG A 315 4.53 5.76 -17.15
C ARG A 315 3.08 5.60 -16.69
N PHE A 316 2.51 6.62 -16.09
CA PHE A 316 1.23 6.56 -15.39
C PHE A 316 0.03 7.01 -16.25
N TYR A 317 0.16 6.93 -17.58
CA TYR A 317 -0.91 7.15 -18.55
C TYR A 317 -0.73 6.28 -19.80
N ALA A 318 -1.82 5.96 -20.44
CA ALA A 318 -1.90 5.27 -21.74
C ALA A 318 -3.24 5.61 -22.41
N ASP A 319 -3.54 5.00 -23.57
CA ASP A 319 -4.81 5.23 -24.27
C ASP A 319 -6.00 4.81 -23.38
N GLY A 320 -6.85 5.76 -23.00
CA GLY A 320 -7.99 5.55 -22.11
C GLY A 320 -7.64 5.23 -20.67
N LEU A 321 -6.41 5.47 -20.21
CA LEU A 321 -5.92 5.04 -18.89
C LEU A 321 -5.07 6.12 -18.19
N CYS A 322 -5.33 6.33 -16.89
CA CYS A 322 -4.41 6.99 -15.97
C CYS A 322 -4.18 6.11 -14.73
N ILE A 323 -3.00 6.26 -14.07
CA ILE A 323 -2.65 5.57 -12.83
C ILE A 323 -2.30 6.62 -11.79
N VAL A 324 -2.84 6.51 -10.57
CA VAL A 324 -2.68 7.54 -9.52
C VAL A 324 -2.29 6.92 -8.16
N GLY A 325 -1.79 7.74 -7.27
CA GLY A 325 -1.44 7.34 -5.90
C GLY A 325 -0.34 6.30 -5.84
N ASP A 326 -0.41 5.43 -4.85
CA ASP A 326 0.57 4.36 -4.63
C ASP A 326 0.64 3.35 -5.77
N SER A 327 -0.42 3.23 -6.58
CA SER A 327 -0.43 2.42 -7.80
C SER A 327 0.62 2.89 -8.81
N ALA A 328 0.89 4.20 -8.86
CA ALA A 328 1.93 4.80 -9.68
C ALA A 328 3.22 5.15 -8.89
N GLY A 329 3.28 4.83 -7.57
CA GLY A 329 4.45 5.10 -6.75
C GLY A 329 4.55 6.53 -6.21
N PHE A 330 3.44 7.26 -6.07
CA PHE A 330 3.41 8.62 -5.50
C PHE A 330 3.55 8.59 -3.97
N LEU A 331 4.72 8.17 -3.48
CA LEU A 331 5.06 8.11 -2.07
C LEU A 331 6.49 8.63 -1.84
N ASN A 332 6.68 9.42 -0.80
CA ASN A 332 8.00 9.89 -0.37
C ASN A 332 8.46 9.09 0.86
N GLY A 333 9.27 8.05 0.64
CA GLY A 333 9.81 7.21 1.70
C GLY A 333 10.72 7.96 2.67
N LEU A 334 11.47 8.98 2.23
CA LEU A 334 12.30 9.82 3.08
C LEU A 334 11.47 10.62 4.10
N ARG A 335 10.32 11.16 3.66
CA ARG A 335 9.40 11.92 4.53
C ARG A 335 8.40 11.04 5.27
N LEU A 336 8.31 9.76 4.92
CA LEU A 336 7.31 8.81 5.42
C LEU A 336 5.86 9.29 5.16
N LYS A 337 5.62 9.88 4.00
CA LYS A 337 4.35 10.51 3.63
C LYS A 337 3.99 10.25 2.18
N GLY A 338 2.74 9.81 1.96
CA GLY A 338 2.21 9.52 0.62
C GLY A 338 0.84 10.14 0.36
N ILE A 339 0.01 10.37 1.39
CA ILE A 339 -1.41 10.75 1.23
C ILE A 339 -1.55 12.03 0.39
N HIS A 340 -0.81 13.09 0.72
CA HIS A 340 -0.84 14.36 -0.02
C HIS A 340 -0.34 14.22 -1.47
N LEU A 341 0.67 13.37 -1.71
CA LEU A 341 1.18 13.07 -3.05
C LEU A 341 0.15 12.25 -3.86
N ALA A 342 -0.48 11.27 -3.21
CA ALA A 342 -1.55 10.47 -3.81
C ALA A 342 -2.72 11.37 -4.24
N MET A 343 -3.20 12.25 -3.37
CA MET A 343 -4.25 13.22 -3.68
C MET A 343 -3.84 14.16 -4.82
N LYS A 344 -2.61 14.70 -4.77
CA LYS A 344 -2.09 15.59 -5.84
C LYS A 344 -2.03 14.87 -7.18
N SER A 345 -1.63 13.59 -7.21
CA SER A 345 -1.62 12.80 -8.45
C SER A 345 -3.01 12.65 -9.06
N GLY A 346 -4.02 12.38 -8.22
CA GLY A 346 -5.42 12.33 -8.65
C GLY A 346 -5.91 13.65 -9.24
N MET A 347 -5.59 14.77 -8.59
CA MET A 347 -5.95 16.10 -9.07
C MET A 347 -5.31 16.42 -10.42
N MET A 348 -4.02 16.13 -10.61
CA MET A 348 -3.30 16.35 -11.87
C MET A 348 -3.85 15.45 -12.99
N ALA A 349 -4.18 14.19 -12.68
CA ALA A 349 -4.84 13.29 -13.63
C ALA A 349 -6.20 13.83 -14.04
N ALA A 350 -7.03 14.29 -13.08
CA ALA A 350 -8.34 14.87 -13.35
C ALA A 350 -8.26 16.08 -14.27
N GLU A 351 -7.30 16.97 -14.07
CA GLU A 351 -7.08 18.14 -14.93
C GLU A 351 -6.69 17.75 -16.37
N ALA A 352 -5.82 16.72 -16.53
CA ALA A 352 -5.45 16.22 -17.85
C ALA A 352 -6.62 15.50 -18.54
N ILE A 353 -7.40 14.72 -17.77
CA ILE A 353 -8.59 14.03 -18.26
C ILE A 353 -9.65 15.03 -18.70
N PHE A 354 -9.88 16.10 -17.93
CA PHE A 354 -10.84 17.14 -18.31
C PHE A 354 -10.47 17.79 -19.64
N ASP A 355 -9.20 18.18 -19.83
CA ASP A 355 -8.69 18.74 -21.07
C ASP A 355 -8.81 17.75 -22.26
N ALA A 356 -8.68 16.43 -21.98
CA ALA A 356 -8.81 15.38 -22.96
C ALA A 356 -10.27 15.17 -23.39
N LEU A 357 -11.19 15.17 -22.43
CA LEU A 357 -12.63 15.04 -22.69
C LEU A 357 -13.17 16.24 -23.48
N GLN A 358 -12.74 17.46 -23.16
CA GLN A 358 -13.11 18.68 -23.91
C GLN A 358 -12.62 18.64 -25.36
N ALA A 359 -11.50 17.95 -25.61
CA ALA A 359 -10.94 17.79 -26.95
C ALA A 359 -11.47 16.53 -27.68
N GLU A 360 -12.35 15.75 -27.05
CA GLU A 360 -12.83 14.44 -27.54
C GLU A 360 -11.68 13.47 -27.90
N ASP A 361 -10.52 13.63 -27.26
CA ASP A 361 -9.31 12.82 -27.50
C ASP A 361 -8.74 12.32 -26.18
N THR A 362 -8.95 11.03 -25.88
CA THR A 362 -8.41 10.36 -24.69
C THR A 362 -7.27 9.39 -25.04
N SER A 363 -6.54 9.69 -26.12
CA SER A 363 -5.30 8.98 -26.46
C SER A 363 -4.18 9.26 -25.46
N SER A 364 -3.18 8.39 -25.45
CA SER A 364 -1.96 8.60 -24.63
C SER A 364 -1.23 9.90 -24.98
N ALA A 365 -1.30 10.36 -26.23
CA ALA A 365 -0.72 11.63 -26.66
C ALA A 365 -1.37 12.81 -25.94
N LYS A 366 -2.68 12.80 -25.76
CA LYS A 366 -3.41 13.86 -25.06
C LYS A 366 -3.28 13.71 -23.53
N LEU A 367 -3.40 12.48 -23.00
CA LEU A 367 -3.26 12.21 -21.57
C LEU A 367 -1.82 12.40 -21.06
N ALA A 368 -0.81 12.53 -21.94
CA ALA A 368 0.55 12.92 -21.58
C ALA A 368 0.63 14.29 -20.85
N ALA A 369 -0.40 15.13 -20.99
CA ALA A 369 -0.53 16.35 -20.20
C ALA A 369 -0.48 16.08 -18.67
N TYR A 370 -0.88 14.89 -18.20
CA TYR A 370 -0.74 14.50 -16.80
C TYR A 370 0.72 14.45 -16.37
N GLU A 371 1.62 13.88 -17.19
CA GLU A 371 3.06 13.90 -16.88
C GLU A 371 3.63 15.31 -16.88
N GLN A 372 3.22 16.16 -17.82
CA GLN A 372 3.69 17.56 -17.82
C GLN A 372 3.25 18.28 -16.55
N LYS A 373 1.98 18.14 -16.13
CA LYS A 373 1.46 18.71 -14.88
C LYS A 373 2.26 18.17 -13.66
N PHE A 374 2.64 16.90 -13.66
CA PHE A 374 3.49 16.35 -12.61
C PHE A 374 4.89 16.98 -12.63
N GLN A 375 5.55 17.12 -13.80
CA GLN A 375 6.89 17.72 -13.91
C GLN A 375 6.91 19.17 -13.38
N ASP A 376 5.83 19.92 -13.57
CA ASP A 376 5.71 21.33 -13.15
C ASP A 376 5.24 21.48 -11.69
N SER A 377 4.93 20.36 -11.00
CA SER A 377 4.32 20.37 -9.66
C SER A 377 5.34 20.34 -8.53
N TRP A 378 4.87 20.76 -7.34
CA TRP A 378 5.63 20.57 -6.10
C TRP A 378 5.82 19.08 -5.74
N ALA A 379 4.92 18.19 -6.21
CA ALA A 379 5.03 16.75 -5.98
C ALA A 379 6.29 16.18 -6.67
N ARG A 380 6.59 16.64 -7.89
CA ARG A 380 7.84 16.30 -8.61
C ARG A 380 9.09 16.76 -7.86
N THR A 381 9.07 17.99 -7.36
CA THR A 381 10.19 18.54 -6.57
C THR A 381 10.45 17.72 -5.33
N GLU A 382 9.39 17.35 -4.62
CA GLU A 382 9.47 16.53 -3.40
C GLU A 382 10.00 15.12 -3.67
N LEU A 383 9.46 14.43 -4.67
CA LEU A 383 9.91 13.08 -5.04
C LEU A 383 11.33 13.07 -5.60
N HIS A 384 11.72 14.14 -6.32
CA HIS A 384 13.09 14.27 -6.83
C HIS A 384 14.12 14.39 -5.71
N ALA A 385 13.80 15.11 -4.65
CA ALA A 385 14.69 15.24 -3.49
C ALA A 385 14.91 13.89 -2.75
N ALA A 386 13.96 12.96 -2.86
CA ALA A 386 14.02 11.64 -2.21
C ALA A 386 14.41 10.49 -3.16
N ARG A 387 14.74 10.76 -4.43
CA ARG A 387 14.82 9.76 -5.52
C ARG A 387 15.80 8.60 -5.31
N ASN A 388 16.78 8.76 -4.43
CA ASN A 388 17.80 7.76 -4.12
C ASN A 388 17.76 7.30 -2.65
N PHE A 389 16.67 7.59 -1.93
CA PHE A 389 16.65 7.35 -0.48
C PHE A 389 16.73 5.86 -0.15
N HIS A 390 15.77 5.06 -0.63
CA HIS A 390 15.69 3.63 -0.32
C HIS A 390 16.92 2.86 -0.83
N GLN A 391 17.35 3.13 -2.06
CA GLN A 391 18.47 2.44 -2.71
C GLN A 391 19.79 2.57 -1.94
N GLY A 392 19.95 3.64 -1.17
CA GLY A 392 21.12 3.82 -0.30
C GLY A 392 21.25 2.77 0.79
N PHE A 393 20.13 2.17 1.21
CA PHE A 393 20.11 1.11 2.23
C PHE A 393 20.55 -0.26 1.71
N GLY A 394 20.75 -0.43 0.42
CA GLY A 394 21.36 -1.62 -0.15
C GLY A 394 22.75 -1.95 0.45
N SER A 395 23.42 -0.93 1.04
CA SER A 395 24.68 -1.07 1.79
C SER A 395 24.47 -1.25 3.32
N GLY A 396 23.27 -1.60 3.76
CA GLY A 396 22.88 -1.72 5.17
C GLY A 396 22.50 -0.38 5.81
N ILE A 397 22.08 -0.42 7.10
CA ILE A 397 21.51 0.75 7.80
C ILE A 397 22.48 1.94 7.84
N TRP A 398 23.77 1.71 8.09
CA TRP A 398 24.77 2.79 8.18
C TRP A 398 25.03 3.43 6.82
N GLY A 399 25.13 2.61 5.76
CA GLY A 399 25.23 3.10 4.38
C GLY A 399 24.01 3.95 3.99
N GLY A 400 22.82 3.48 4.34
CA GLY A 400 21.57 4.19 4.12
C GLY A 400 21.51 5.54 4.84
N LEU A 401 21.90 5.61 6.10
CA LEU A 401 21.92 6.85 6.89
C LEU A 401 22.93 7.88 6.33
N ILE A 402 24.12 7.42 5.93
CA ILE A 402 25.12 8.27 5.25
C ILE A 402 24.56 8.77 3.93
N ASN A 403 23.98 7.88 3.11
CA ASN A 403 23.33 8.25 1.86
C ASN A 403 22.22 9.29 2.08
N ALA A 404 21.33 9.06 3.05
CA ALA A 404 20.24 9.98 3.36
C ALA A 404 20.77 11.38 3.71
N GLN A 405 21.80 11.47 4.55
CA GLN A 405 22.41 12.75 4.95
C GLN A 405 23.03 13.46 3.73
N LEU A 406 23.81 12.76 2.92
CA LEU A 406 24.44 13.32 1.72
C LEU A 406 23.40 13.72 0.66
N SER A 407 22.35 12.90 0.49
CA SER A 407 21.25 13.21 -0.42
C SER A 407 20.50 14.48 -0.03
N LEU A 408 20.26 14.70 1.25
CA LEU A 408 19.64 15.93 1.76
C LEU A 408 20.48 17.17 1.42
N MET A 409 21.79 17.07 1.53
CA MET A 409 22.71 18.19 1.24
C MET A 409 22.87 18.47 -0.27
N THR A 410 22.59 17.50 -1.12
CA THR A 410 22.86 17.54 -2.56
C THR A 410 21.61 17.49 -3.43
N GLY A 411 20.42 17.69 -2.84
CA GLY A 411 19.15 17.68 -3.57
C GLY A 411 18.77 16.30 -4.13
N GLY A 412 19.03 15.23 -3.36
CA GLY A 412 18.61 13.86 -3.67
C GLY A 412 19.66 13.02 -4.42
N ARG A 413 20.92 13.46 -4.55
CA ARG A 413 21.96 12.65 -5.20
C ARG A 413 22.42 11.51 -4.30
N GLY A 414 22.47 10.30 -4.85
CA GLY A 414 22.94 9.11 -4.16
C GLY A 414 24.40 9.25 -3.75
N PHE A 415 24.67 9.04 -2.45
CA PHE A 415 25.97 9.30 -1.81
C PHE A 415 26.56 10.67 -2.17
N GLY A 416 25.69 11.65 -2.43
CA GLY A 416 26.07 13.02 -2.72
C GLY A 416 26.52 13.32 -4.17
N ILE A 417 26.71 12.31 -5.00
CA ILE A 417 27.29 12.44 -6.35
C ILE A 417 26.48 11.80 -7.48
N LYS A 418 25.85 10.63 -7.23
CA LYS A 418 25.14 9.88 -8.27
C LYS A 418 23.72 10.41 -8.45
N ASP A 419 23.33 10.72 -9.66
CA ASP A 419 21.95 11.14 -9.95
C ASP A 419 20.95 9.99 -9.72
N LYS A 420 21.36 8.76 -10.06
CA LYS A 420 20.58 7.53 -9.92
C LYS A 420 21.40 6.42 -9.27
N LEU A 421 20.86 5.81 -8.20
CA LEU A 421 21.28 4.52 -7.67
C LEU A 421 20.39 3.43 -8.25
N ALA A 422 20.97 2.29 -8.65
CA ALA A 422 20.21 1.16 -9.18
C ALA A 422 19.29 0.56 -8.11
N GLY A 423 18.07 0.26 -8.50
CA GLY A 423 17.12 -0.54 -7.73
C GLY A 423 17.15 -2.01 -8.14
N GLU A 424 16.74 -2.90 -7.25
CA GLU A 424 16.59 -4.33 -7.49
C GLU A 424 15.21 -4.76 -6.98
N TYR A 425 14.63 -5.83 -7.55
CA TYR A 425 13.41 -6.42 -6.99
C TYR A 425 13.68 -6.99 -5.59
N GLY A 426 12.78 -6.75 -4.64
CA GLY A 426 12.98 -7.21 -3.26
C GLY A 426 13.07 -8.73 -3.16
N HIS A 427 12.24 -9.48 -3.89
CA HIS A 427 12.26 -10.95 -3.87
C HIS A 427 13.56 -11.54 -4.47
N GLU A 428 14.23 -10.86 -5.40
CA GLU A 428 15.49 -11.29 -6.00
C GLU A 428 16.69 -11.16 -5.02
N ARG A 429 16.55 -10.32 -3.98
CA ARG A 429 17.57 -10.18 -2.92
C ARG A 429 17.51 -11.30 -1.89
N MET A 430 16.42 -12.05 -1.87
CA MET A 430 16.25 -13.17 -0.94
C MET A 430 17.26 -14.30 -1.30
N LYS A 431 18.12 -14.62 -0.35
CA LYS A 431 19.14 -15.65 -0.49
C LYS A 431 18.57 -17.02 -0.17
N LYS A 432 19.11 -18.05 -0.82
CA LYS A 432 18.82 -19.43 -0.43
C LYS A 432 19.40 -19.73 0.96
N LEU A 433 18.78 -20.63 1.70
CA LEU A 433 19.26 -21.06 3.02
C LEU A 433 20.73 -21.52 3.01
N SER A 434 21.15 -22.15 1.93
CA SER A 434 22.54 -22.61 1.74
C SER A 434 23.57 -21.49 1.55
N GLU A 435 23.13 -20.28 1.23
CA GLU A 435 23.97 -19.10 1.00
C GLU A 435 24.09 -18.22 2.25
N LEU A 436 23.27 -18.53 3.26
CA LEU A 436 23.31 -17.81 4.53
C LEU A 436 24.43 -18.34 5.41
N THR A 437 25.20 -17.43 5.99
CA THR A 437 26.07 -17.81 7.10
C THR A 437 25.19 -18.26 8.28
N PRO A 438 25.60 -19.32 9.03
CA PRO A 438 24.87 -19.72 10.23
C PRO A 438 24.83 -18.55 11.23
N THR A 439 23.84 -17.73 11.12
CA THR A 439 23.49 -16.75 12.12
C THR A 439 22.75 -17.47 13.24
N GLN A 440 22.92 -16.99 14.47
CA GLN A 440 22.10 -17.50 15.57
C GLN A 440 20.63 -17.38 15.15
N VAL A 441 19.95 -18.52 15.08
CA VAL A 441 18.51 -18.55 14.82
C VAL A 441 17.84 -17.68 15.87
N THR A 442 17.34 -16.55 15.46
CA THR A 442 16.72 -15.61 16.40
C THR A 442 15.47 -16.28 16.95
N LYS A 443 15.47 -16.54 18.28
CA LYS A 443 14.32 -17.18 18.94
C LYS A 443 13.07 -16.31 18.75
N ARG A 444 12.00 -16.88 18.23
CA ARG A 444 10.72 -16.19 18.05
C ARG A 444 10.17 -15.69 19.38
N VAL A 445 9.45 -14.57 19.35
CA VAL A 445 8.70 -14.08 20.50
C VAL A 445 7.63 -15.11 20.88
N VAL A 446 7.56 -15.44 22.16
CA VAL A 446 6.44 -16.22 22.69
C VAL A 446 5.39 -15.21 23.13
N PRO A 447 4.21 -15.17 22.48
CA PRO A 447 3.17 -14.21 22.81
C PRO A 447 2.65 -14.41 24.23
N ASP A 448 2.39 -13.31 24.94
CA ASP A 448 1.83 -13.32 26.31
C ASP A 448 0.31 -13.02 26.32
N GLY A 449 -0.29 -12.74 25.15
CA GLY A 449 -1.69 -12.40 25.01
C GLY A 449 -2.11 -11.07 25.64
N LYS A 450 -1.14 -10.25 26.05
CA LYS A 450 -1.37 -8.95 26.72
C LYS A 450 -0.66 -7.81 26.01
N LEU A 451 0.65 -7.92 25.84
CA LEU A 451 1.48 -6.97 25.09
C LEU A 451 1.86 -7.52 23.73
N THR A 452 2.08 -8.82 23.63
CA THR A 452 2.44 -9.52 22.41
C THR A 452 1.40 -10.57 22.04
N PHE A 453 1.14 -10.70 20.74
CA PHE A 453 0.11 -11.56 20.21
C PHE A 453 0.68 -12.45 19.09
N ASP A 454 0.05 -13.61 18.88
CA ASP A 454 0.26 -14.41 17.68
C ASP A 454 -0.48 -13.81 16.47
N LYS A 455 -0.11 -14.27 15.26
CA LYS A 455 -0.69 -13.74 14.01
C LYS A 455 -2.22 -13.90 13.94
N VAL A 456 -2.77 -14.99 14.48
CA VAL A 456 -4.22 -15.27 14.41
C VAL A 456 -4.99 -14.34 15.35
N SER A 457 -4.47 -14.13 16.57
CA SER A 457 -5.04 -13.17 17.53
C SER A 457 -5.07 -11.76 16.96
N ASP A 458 -4.00 -11.36 16.28
CA ASP A 458 -3.91 -10.06 15.62
C ASP A 458 -4.89 -9.96 14.42
N VAL A 459 -5.01 -11.01 13.61
CA VAL A 459 -5.99 -11.06 12.49
C VAL A 459 -7.41 -10.83 12.97
N PHE A 460 -7.79 -11.41 14.10
CA PHE A 460 -9.12 -11.17 14.68
C PHE A 460 -9.38 -9.68 14.93
N LYS A 461 -8.36 -8.94 15.36
CA LYS A 461 -8.45 -7.47 15.59
C LYS A 461 -8.43 -6.63 14.31
N SER A 462 -8.10 -7.22 13.16
CA SER A 462 -8.19 -6.54 11.86
C SER A 462 -9.62 -6.44 11.34
N GLY A 463 -10.54 -7.20 11.92
CA GLY A 463 -11.92 -7.29 11.46
C GLY A 463 -12.06 -7.91 10.06
N THR A 464 -11.04 -8.64 9.59
CA THR A 464 -11.10 -9.27 8.25
C THR A 464 -12.18 -10.35 8.19
N MET A 465 -12.95 -10.32 7.13
CA MET A 465 -14.01 -11.31 6.86
C MET A 465 -13.99 -11.71 5.39
N HIS A 466 -14.07 -13.02 5.13
CA HIS A 466 -14.19 -13.59 3.79
C HIS A 466 -15.18 -14.75 3.82
N ASP A 467 -15.95 -14.89 2.74
CA ASP A 467 -16.77 -16.10 2.54
C ASP A 467 -15.86 -17.29 2.18
N GLU A 468 -15.71 -18.23 3.13
CA GLU A 468 -14.85 -19.41 2.92
C GLU A 468 -15.36 -20.36 1.83
N SER A 469 -16.60 -20.20 1.40
CA SER A 469 -17.21 -21.01 0.34
C SER A 469 -17.00 -20.47 -1.07
N GLN A 470 -16.24 -19.36 -1.24
CA GLN A 470 -15.85 -18.79 -2.53
C GLN A 470 -14.47 -19.30 -3.00
N PRO A 471 -14.08 -19.09 -4.27
CA PRO A 471 -12.71 -19.33 -4.73
C PRO A 471 -11.71 -18.51 -3.91
N ALA A 472 -10.55 -19.12 -3.61
CA ALA A 472 -9.48 -18.38 -2.92
C ALA A 472 -8.97 -17.23 -3.80
N HIS A 473 -8.87 -16.04 -3.22
CA HIS A 473 -8.32 -14.85 -3.89
C HIS A 473 -6.77 -14.82 -3.91
N LEU A 474 -6.15 -15.88 -3.42
CA LEU A 474 -4.70 -16.11 -3.41
C LEU A 474 -4.40 -17.28 -4.34
N HIS A 475 -3.98 -16.97 -5.55
CA HIS A 475 -3.69 -17.97 -6.57
C HIS A 475 -2.22 -18.36 -6.49
N VAL A 476 -1.96 -19.67 -6.34
CA VAL A 476 -0.62 -20.26 -6.44
C VAL A 476 -0.56 -21.06 -7.72
N SER A 477 0.21 -20.60 -8.68
CA SER A 477 0.23 -21.16 -10.04
C SER A 477 0.83 -22.57 -10.11
N ASP A 478 1.79 -22.89 -9.22
CA ASP A 478 2.43 -24.20 -9.15
C ASP A 478 2.82 -24.55 -7.71
N THR A 479 2.01 -25.39 -7.06
CA THR A 479 2.27 -25.86 -5.70
C THR A 479 3.37 -26.93 -5.60
N ASN A 480 3.78 -27.57 -6.73
CA ASN A 480 4.88 -28.52 -6.72
C ASN A 480 6.21 -27.83 -6.37
N ILE A 481 6.40 -26.60 -6.85
CA ILE A 481 7.57 -25.79 -6.49
C ILE A 481 7.69 -25.64 -4.97
N CYS A 482 6.57 -25.50 -4.26
CA CYS A 482 6.57 -25.38 -2.80
C CYS A 482 7.20 -26.61 -2.10
N ALA A 483 6.86 -27.83 -2.58
CA ALA A 483 7.37 -29.08 -2.03
C ALA A 483 8.79 -29.40 -2.51
N GLU A 484 9.04 -29.30 -3.82
CA GLU A 484 10.28 -29.80 -4.45
C GLU A 484 11.48 -28.87 -4.24
N ARG A 485 11.24 -27.56 -4.33
CA ARG A 485 12.32 -26.57 -4.35
C ARG A 485 12.26 -25.61 -3.18
N CYS A 486 11.12 -24.95 -2.95
CA CYS A 486 11.01 -23.87 -1.98
C CYS A 486 11.31 -24.33 -0.55
N THR A 487 10.83 -25.53 -0.17
CA THR A 487 11.13 -26.14 1.14
C THR A 487 12.65 -26.26 1.38
N VAL A 488 13.42 -26.59 0.34
CA VAL A 488 14.87 -26.79 0.44
C VAL A 488 15.64 -25.49 0.26
N GLU A 489 15.25 -24.70 -0.73
CA GLU A 489 15.98 -23.50 -1.11
C GLU A 489 15.73 -22.33 -0.15
N TYR A 490 14.48 -22.13 0.29
CA TYR A 490 14.08 -20.94 1.07
C TYR A 490 13.34 -21.26 2.37
N GLY A 491 13.00 -22.55 2.63
CA GLY A 491 12.27 -22.95 3.83
C GLY A 491 10.81 -22.46 3.85
N ASN A 492 10.19 -22.30 2.68
CA ASN A 492 8.82 -21.81 2.52
C ASN A 492 8.60 -20.45 3.23
N PRO A 493 9.22 -19.36 2.75
CA PRO A 493 9.22 -18.05 3.41
C PRO A 493 7.84 -17.44 3.56
N CYS A 494 6.83 -17.92 2.81
CA CYS A 494 5.45 -17.46 2.91
C CYS A 494 4.84 -17.60 4.32
N GLN A 495 5.25 -18.59 5.11
CA GLN A 495 4.85 -18.72 6.51
C GLN A 495 5.40 -17.59 7.40
N TYR A 496 6.53 -16.99 7.02
CA TYR A 496 7.19 -15.93 7.78
C TYR A 496 6.76 -14.55 7.32
N PHE A 497 6.86 -14.25 6.03
CA PHE A 497 6.55 -12.91 5.53
C PHE A 497 5.05 -12.56 5.61
N CYS A 498 4.16 -13.55 5.66
CA CYS A 498 2.73 -13.29 5.86
C CYS A 498 2.44 -12.84 7.29
N PRO A 499 1.91 -11.63 7.53
CA PRO A 499 1.60 -11.13 8.87
C PRO A 499 0.28 -11.67 9.43
N ALA A 500 -0.41 -12.55 8.68
CA ALA A 500 -1.77 -12.97 8.96
C ALA A 500 -1.97 -14.50 9.01
N ALA A 501 -0.89 -15.28 9.13
CA ALA A 501 -0.93 -16.75 9.18
C ALA A 501 -1.81 -17.39 8.07
N VAL A 502 -1.68 -16.88 6.84
CA VAL A 502 -2.42 -17.41 5.68
C VAL A 502 -1.80 -18.71 5.18
N TYR A 503 -0.46 -18.79 5.15
CA TYR A 503 0.26 -19.91 4.56
C TYR A 503 0.83 -20.82 5.63
N GLU A 504 0.42 -22.09 5.60
CA GLU A 504 0.92 -23.15 6.49
C GLU A 504 1.50 -24.29 5.64
N PRO A 505 2.83 -24.33 5.46
CA PRO A 505 3.49 -25.40 4.72
C PRO A 505 3.60 -26.64 5.61
N HIS A 506 2.91 -27.71 5.22
CA HIS A 506 2.97 -29.03 5.86
C HIS A 506 3.78 -29.98 4.98
N PHE A 507 5.07 -29.72 4.83
CA PHE A 507 5.98 -30.54 4.04
C PHE A 507 6.96 -31.29 4.94
N THR A 508 7.05 -32.61 4.73
CA THR A 508 8.03 -33.47 5.41
C THR A 508 9.07 -33.94 4.41
N LYS A 509 10.33 -33.62 4.66
CA LYS A 509 11.45 -34.08 3.83
C LYS A 509 12.04 -35.36 4.41
N THR A 510 12.09 -36.44 3.62
CA THR A 510 12.69 -37.72 4.00
C THR A 510 13.87 -38.03 3.09
N GLY A 511 15.09 -37.82 3.57
CA GLY A 511 16.32 -38.05 2.81
C GLY A 511 16.47 -37.12 1.59
N SER A 512 16.79 -37.66 0.42
CA SER A 512 16.99 -36.95 -0.85
C SER A 512 15.72 -36.88 -1.72
N ALA A 513 14.61 -37.48 -1.28
CA ALA A 513 13.34 -37.42 -2.00
C ALA A 513 12.73 -36.00 -1.95
N PRO A 514 11.88 -35.65 -2.93
CA PRO A 514 11.04 -34.44 -2.82
C PRO A 514 10.24 -34.45 -1.50
N ALA A 515 10.02 -33.28 -0.92
CA ALA A 515 9.21 -33.20 0.31
C ALA A 515 7.76 -33.57 -0.01
N GLU A 516 7.18 -34.45 0.81
CA GLU A 516 5.78 -34.85 0.71
C GLU A 516 4.93 -33.95 1.62
N GLY A 517 3.70 -33.63 1.18
CA GLY A 517 2.78 -32.82 1.96
C GLY A 517 1.98 -31.83 1.12
N LYS A 518 1.46 -30.81 1.76
CA LYS A 518 0.64 -29.78 1.12
C LYS A 518 0.93 -28.39 1.69
N LEU A 519 0.71 -27.38 0.87
CA LEU A 519 0.58 -26.00 1.31
C LEU A 519 -0.90 -25.76 1.67
N GLN A 520 -1.18 -25.50 2.95
CA GLN A 520 -2.49 -25.06 3.38
C GLN A 520 -2.57 -23.54 3.26
N ILE A 521 -3.66 -23.05 2.66
CA ILE A 521 -3.91 -21.62 2.45
C ILE A 521 -5.19 -21.24 3.19
N ASN A 522 -5.03 -20.55 4.32
CA ASN A 522 -6.11 -20.04 5.16
C ASN A 522 -6.49 -18.62 4.66
N PHE A 523 -7.05 -18.53 3.45
CA PHE A 523 -7.29 -17.24 2.80
C PHE A 523 -8.27 -16.35 3.57
N ALA A 524 -9.13 -16.92 4.43
CA ALA A 524 -10.01 -16.15 5.30
C ALA A 524 -9.25 -15.25 6.30
N ASN A 525 -8.00 -15.58 6.64
CA ASN A 525 -7.14 -14.75 7.48
C ASN A 525 -6.53 -13.55 6.73
N CYS A 526 -6.69 -13.47 5.41
CA CYS A 526 -5.98 -12.47 4.60
C CYS A 526 -6.39 -11.03 4.95
N VAL A 527 -5.42 -10.20 5.31
CA VAL A 527 -5.59 -8.77 5.62
C VAL A 527 -5.27 -7.86 4.42
N HIS A 528 -5.22 -8.40 3.22
CA HIS A 528 -4.98 -7.69 1.95
C HIS A 528 -3.68 -6.85 1.93
N CYS A 529 -2.65 -7.27 2.65
CA CYS A 529 -1.37 -6.55 2.69
C CYS A 529 -0.54 -6.69 1.41
N LYS A 530 -0.77 -7.76 0.62
CA LYS A 530 -0.08 -8.10 -0.64
C LYS A 530 1.40 -8.45 -0.50
N THR A 531 1.90 -8.68 0.69
CA THR A 531 3.30 -9.06 0.92
C THR A 531 3.68 -10.35 0.17
N CYS A 532 2.75 -11.31 0.06
CA CYS A 532 2.99 -12.57 -0.64
C CYS A 532 3.17 -12.40 -2.15
N ASP A 533 2.36 -11.57 -2.78
CA ASP A 533 2.46 -11.21 -4.21
C ASP A 533 3.77 -10.45 -4.54
N ILE A 534 4.41 -9.85 -3.50
CA ILE A 534 5.65 -9.09 -3.63
C ILE A 534 6.87 -9.97 -3.35
N MET A 535 6.85 -10.78 -2.27
CA MET A 535 8.03 -11.42 -1.69
C MET A 535 8.21 -12.88 -2.09
N ASP A 536 7.25 -13.48 -2.78
CA ASP A 536 7.43 -14.86 -3.21
C ASP A 536 8.66 -15.00 -4.15
N PRO A 537 9.69 -15.79 -3.79
CA PRO A 537 10.93 -15.85 -4.56
C PRO A 537 10.76 -16.48 -5.96
N TYR A 538 9.68 -17.22 -6.18
CA TYR A 538 9.34 -17.79 -7.49
C TYR A 538 8.27 -17.04 -8.24
N GLN A 539 7.68 -15.98 -7.62
CA GLN A 539 6.59 -15.17 -8.18
C GLN A 539 5.39 -16.01 -8.64
N ILE A 540 5.10 -17.11 -7.92
CA ILE A 540 3.96 -18.02 -8.20
C ILE A 540 2.70 -17.62 -7.43
N ILE A 541 2.79 -16.70 -6.47
CA ILE A 541 1.64 -16.23 -5.70
C ILE A 541 1.09 -14.95 -6.33
N THR A 542 -0.17 -14.98 -6.73
CA THR A 542 -0.90 -13.80 -7.24
C THR A 542 -2.09 -13.50 -6.35
N TRP A 543 -2.14 -12.28 -5.82
CA TRP A 543 -3.29 -11.76 -5.12
C TRP A 543 -4.28 -11.13 -6.11
N VAL A 544 -5.55 -11.51 -6.04
CA VAL A 544 -6.66 -10.89 -6.78
C VAL A 544 -7.74 -10.42 -5.81
N PRO A 545 -8.60 -9.45 -6.18
CA PRO A 545 -9.71 -9.05 -5.32
C PRO A 545 -10.63 -10.25 -5.02
N PRO A 546 -11.03 -10.47 -3.76
CA PRO A 546 -12.11 -11.41 -3.44
C PRO A 546 -13.46 -10.84 -3.88
N GLN A 547 -14.53 -11.55 -3.57
CA GLN A 547 -15.89 -11.05 -3.75
C GLN A 547 -16.04 -9.67 -3.07
N GLY A 548 -16.86 -8.79 -3.65
CA GLY A 548 -17.02 -7.42 -3.15
C GLY A 548 -17.60 -7.38 -1.73
N GLY A 549 -17.10 -6.43 -0.95
CA GLY A 549 -17.49 -6.22 0.44
C GLY A 549 -16.61 -6.89 1.48
N GLU A 550 -15.65 -7.71 1.05
CA GLU A 550 -14.82 -8.54 1.91
C GLU A 550 -13.44 -7.92 2.23
N GLY A 551 -12.76 -8.52 3.21
CA GLY A 551 -11.44 -8.14 3.67
C GLY A 551 -11.43 -7.46 5.03
N PRO A 552 -10.31 -6.80 5.40
CA PRO A 552 -10.17 -6.15 6.69
C PRO A 552 -11.05 -4.90 6.82
N VAL A 553 -11.36 -4.55 8.08
CA VAL A 553 -12.11 -3.36 8.44
C VAL A 553 -11.26 -2.48 9.35
N TYR A 554 -10.51 -1.57 8.73
CA TYR A 554 -9.54 -0.70 9.41
C TYR A 554 -10.17 0.60 9.95
N THR A 555 -11.34 0.50 10.57
CA THR A 555 -12.00 1.67 11.17
C THR A 555 -11.10 2.35 12.20
N GLY A 556 -10.87 3.65 12.01
CA GLY A 556 -10.06 4.47 12.91
C GLY A 556 -8.54 4.35 12.69
N MET A 557 -8.08 3.58 11.69
CA MET A 557 -6.65 3.38 11.40
C MET A 557 -6.11 4.36 10.36
#